data_7965d4cadd72b7ddde251fa18a9616a0
#
_entry.id   7965d4cadd72b7ddde251fa18a9616a0
#
_cell.length_a   1.000
_cell.length_b   1.000
_cell.length_c   1.000
_cell.angle_alpha   90.00
_cell.angle_beta   90.00
_cell.angle_gamma   90.00
#
_symmetry.space_group_name_H-M   'P 1'
#
loop_
_entity.id
_entity.type
_entity.pdbx_description
1 polymer ?
#
loop_
_entity_poly.entity_id
_entity_poly.type
_entity_poly.pdbx_seq_one_letter_code
_entity_poly.pdbx_strand_id
1 'polypeptide(L)'
;LMQQISLIYQFWIHTEAVQLLPRPIEFIFNTPSHHRVHHGSNLKYLDKNHGGVLIIWDRLFGTFQPEQERPTYGLTKNIDTYNPVTIAFKEWGDMFRSAWRSRSLSNGFNYLRRPPGWSHDGSGRTVGQMRNEELEMRNEKVENQ
;
A
#
# COMPACT_ATOMS: atom_id res chain seq x y z
N LEU A 1 6.72 -5.93 -24.25
CA LEU A 1 7.06 -7.33 -23.92
C LEU A 1 7.25 -7.54 -22.41
N MET A 2 8.15 -6.80 -21.73
CA MET A 2 8.41 -6.99 -20.28
C MET A 2 7.18 -6.75 -19.40
N GLN A 3 6.39 -5.72 -19.69
CA GLN A 3 5.14 -5.46 -18.99
C GLN A 3 4.13 -6.59 -19.14
N GLN A 4 4.02 -7.17 -20.35
CA GLN A 4 3.12 -8.30 -20.62
C GLN A 4 3.54 -9.55 -19.85
N ILE A 5 4.84 -9.84 -19.82
CA ILE A 5 5.40 -10.96 -19.03
C ILE A 5 5.08 -10.76 -17.53
N SER A 6 5.27 -9.54 -17.02
CA SER A 6 4.94 -9.21 -15.63
C SER A 6 3.45 -9.40 -15.33
N LEU A 7 2.57 -8.98 -16.22
CA LEU A 7 1.12 -9.15 -16.04
C LEU A 7 0.70 -10.62 -16.07
N ILE A 8 1.27 -11.43 -16.98
CA ILE A 8 1.01 -12.87 -17.03
C ILE A 8 1.49 -13.55 -15.75
N TYR A 9 2.69 -13.19 -15.28
CA TYR A 9 3.22 -13.72 -14.03
C TYR A 9 2.32 -13.37 -12.86
N GLN A 10 1.91 -12.11 -12.73
CA GLN A 10 1.05 -11.65 -11.65
C GLN A 10 -0.33 -12.34 -11.67
N PHE A 11 -0.87 -12.66 -12.85
CA PHE A 11 -2.11 -13.42 -12.95
C PHE A 11 -2.05 -14.75 -12.18
N TRP A 12 -0.94 -15.49 -12.29
CA TRP A 12 -0.77 -16.78 -11.62
C TRP A 12 -0.62 -16.68 -10.10
N ILE A 13 -0.10 -15.57 -9.58
CA ILE A 13 0.09 -15.40 -8.14
C ILE A 13 -1.13 -14.81 -7.42
N HIS A 14 -2.19 -14.41 -8.16
CA HIS A 14 -3.48 -14.02 -7.59
C HIS A 14 -4.29 -15.25 -7.17
N THR A 15 -3.87 -15.93 -6.11
CA THR A 15 -4.55 -17.13 -5.62
C THR A 15 -4.42 -17.29 -4.11
N GLU A 16 -5.46 -17.83 -3.48
CA GLU A 16 -5.43 -18.29 -2.09
C GLU A 16 -5.17 -19.80 -1.96
N ALA A 17 -5.15 -20.54 -3.07
CA ALA A 17 -4.96 -21.99 -3.07
C ALA A 17 -3.52 -22.39 -2.69
N VAL A 18 -2.53 -21.55 -3.00
CA VAL A 18 -1.12 -21.77 -2.66
C VAL A 18 -0.76 -20.91 -1.45
N GLN A 19 -0.43 -21.56 -0.34
CA GLN A 19 -0.07 -20.85 0.92
C GLN A 19 1.36 -20.33 0.87
N LEU A 20 2.33 -21.20 1.00
CA LEU A 20 3.76 -20.88 0.98
C LEU A 20 4.50 -21.80 0.03
N LEU A 21 5.45 -21.26 -0.69
CA LEU A 21 6.37 -22.00 -1.54
C LEU A 21 7.69 -22.28 -0.79
N PRO A 22 8.56 -23.17 -1.32
CA PRO A 22 9.87 -23.42 -0.73
C PRO A 22 10.71 -22.15 -0.56
N ARG A 23 11.44 -22.05 0.55
CA ARG A 23 12.21 -20.87 0.95
C ARG A 23 13.05 -20.20 -0.16
N PRO A 24 13.77 -20.91 -1.03
CA PRO A 24 14.54 -20.26 -2.09
C PRO A 24 13.65 -19.49 -3.08
N ILE A 25 12.46 -20.01 -3.38
CA ILE A 25 11.48 -19.36 -4.27
C ILE A 25 10.91 -18.13 -3.59
N GLU A 26 10.46 -18.24 -2.32
CA GLU A 26 9.97 -17.13 -1.50
C GLU A 26 11.02 -16.04 -1.29
N PHE A 27 12.31 -16.36 -1.35
CA PHE A 27 13.36 -15.37 -1.18
C PHE A 27 13.57 -14.50 -2.42
N ILE A 28 13.44 -15.08 -3.61
CA ILE A 28 13.77 -14.43 -4.89
C ILE A 28 12.52 -13.87 -5.58
N PHE A 29 11.45 -14.67 -5.63
CA PHE A 29 10.27 -14.37 -6.44
C PHE A 29 9.13 -13.80 -5.60
N ASN A 30 8.32 -12.95 -6.23
CA ASN A 30 7.03 -12.59 -5.69
C ASN A 30 6.08 -13.80 -5.82
N THR A 31 5.65 -14.34 -4.70
CA THR A 31 4.83 -15.54 -4.62
C THR A 31 3.38 -15.18 -4.25
N PRO A 32 2.43 -16.13 -4.31
CA PRO A 32 1.06 -15.85 -3.85
C PRO A 32 0.98 -15.26 -2.45
N SER A 33 1.80 -15.71 -1.49
CA SER A 33 1.82 -15.17 -0.12
C SER A 33 2.24 -13.70 -0.09
N HIS A 34 3.27 -13.33 -0.84
CA HIS A 34 3.73 -11.95 -0.93
C HIS A 34 2.71 -11.05 -1.65
N HIS A 35 2.07 -11.58 -2.67
CA HIS A 35 1.09 -10.84 -3.47
C HIS A 35 -0.22 -10.62 -2.70
N ARG A 36 -0.64 -11.58 -1.85
CA ARG A 36 -1.75 -11.37 -0.91
C ARG A 36 -1.48 -10.24 0.07
N VAL A 37 -0.26 -10.15 0.60
CA VAL A 37 0.18 -9.01 1.43
C VAL A 37 0.10 -7.70 0.66
N HIS A 38 0.56 -7.68 -0.60
CA HIS A 38 0.47 -6.50 -1.46
C HIS A 38 -0.97 -5.97 -1.60
N HIS A 39 -1.93 -6.88 -1.71
CA HIS A 39 -3.37 -6.55 -1.80
C HIS A 39 -4.06 -6.37 -0.44
N GLY A 40 -3.34 -6.59 0.66
CA GLY A 40 -3.89 -6.47 2.01
C GLY A 40 -4.14 -5.03 2.44
N SER A 41 -5.34 -4.74 2.97
CA SER A 41 -5.67 -3.46 3.58
C SER A 41 -5.33 -3.38 5.07
N ASN A 42 -4.80 -4.46 5.66
CA ASN A 42 -4.27 -4.46 7.02
C ASN A 42 -3.15 -3.42 7.13
N LEU A 43 -3.14 -2.60 8.17
CA LEU A 43 -2.21 -1.47 8.30
C LEU A 43 -0.73 -1.88 8.16
N LYS A 44 -0.35 -3.06 8.67
CA LYS A 44 1.01 -3.60 8.53
C LYS A 44 1.39 -4.00 7.10
N TYR A 45 0.40 -4.22 6.22
CA TYR A 45 0.58 -4.62 4.82
C TYR A 45 0.55 -3.46 3.84
N LEU A 46 0.06 -2.29 4.27
CA LEU A 46 0.05 -1.11 3.41
C LEU A 46 1.46 -0.70 3.01
N ASP A 47 1.63 -0.31 1.75
CA ASP A 47 2.91 0.08 1.14
C ASP A 47 3.99 -1.02 1.28
N LYS A 48 3.63 -2.28 1.05
CA LYS A 48 4.53 -3.43 1.10
C LYS A 48 4.47 -4.27 -0.17
N ASN A 49 5.56 -5.00 -0.44
CA ASN A 49 5.68 -6.01 -1.50
C ASN A 49 5.30 -5.48 -2.89
N HIS A 50 5.99 -4.44 -3.37
CA HIS A 50 5.72 -3.80 -4.67
C HIS A 50 6.27 -4.57 -5.87
N GLY A 51 7.18 -5.51 -5.67
CA GLY A 51 7.82 -6.27 -6.74
C GLY A 51 6.82 -7.11 -7.53
N GLY A 52 6.70 -6.87 -8.84
CA GLY A 52 5.76 -7.62 -9.69
C GLY A 52 6.18 -9.07 -9.91
N VAL A 53 7.48 -9.35 -10.10
CA VAL A 53 8.04 -10.68 -10.35
C VAL A 53 9.08 -11.06 -9.30
N LEU A 54 9.97 -10.15 -8.95
CA LEU A 54 11.10 -10.38 -8.04
C LEU A 54 10.90 -9.62 -6.73
N ILE A 55 10.73 -10.35 -5.64
CA ILE A 55 10.58 -9.80 -4.28
C ILE A 55 11.91 -9.33 -3.67
N ILE A 56 13.03 -9.69 -4.27
CA ILE A 56 14.35 -9.26 -3.83
C ILE A 56 14.48 -7.73 -3.78
N TRP A 57 13.75 -7.02 -4.64
CA TRP A 57 13.75 -5.55 -4.65
C TRP A 57 13.13 -5.00 -3.37
N ASP A 58 12.01 -5.58 -2.92
CA ASP A 58 11.38 -5.17 -1.67
C ASP A 58 12.27 -5.45 -0.47
N ARG A 59 13.02 -6.55 -0.49
CA ARG A 59 14.03 -6.85 0.55
C ARG A 59 15.15 -5.81 0.55
N LEU A 60 15.64 -5.44 -0.63
CA LEU A 60 16.71 -4.45 -0.77
C LEU A 60 16.27 -3.05 -0.32
N PHE A 61 15.04 -2.65 -0.65
CA PHE A 61 14.52 -1.31 -0.32
C PHE A 61 13.75 -1.24 1.01
N GLY A 62 13.66 -2.34 1.77
CA GLY A 62 13.00 -2.37 3.08
C GLY A 62 11.47 -2.32 3.03
N THR A 63 10.88 -2.61 1.87
CA THR A 63 9.43 -2.70 1.68
C THR A 63 8.87 -4.11 1.79
N PHE A 64 9.73 -5.10 2.04
CA PHE A 64 9.32 -6.50 2.21
C PHE A 64 8.55 -6.71 3.51
N GLN A 65 7.44 -7.45 3.41
CA GLN A 65 6.65 -7.92 4.55
C GLN A 65 6.16 -9.34 4.27
N PRO A 66 6.49 -10.33 5.13
CA PRO A 66 5.91 -11.67 5.01
C PRO A 66 4.43 -11.66 5.42
N GLU A 67 3.67 -12.61 4.90
CA GLU A 67 2.30 -12.87 5.35
C GLU A 67 2.33 -13.47 6.76
N GLN A 68 1.87 -12.73 7.75
CA GLN A 68 1.84 -13.13 9.17
C GLN A 68 0.42 -13.45 9.65
N GLU A 69 -0.57 -12.84 9.03
CA GLU A 69 -1.99 -13.08 9.27
C GLU A 69 -2.74 -13.01 7.95
N ARG A 70 -3.95 -13.53 7.92
CA ARG A 70 -4.78 -13.47 6.72
C ARG A 70 -5.03 -12.02 6.31
N PRO A 71 -4.68 -11.62 5.07
CA PRO A 71 -4.96 -10.28 4.58
C PRO A 71 -6.47 -10.01 4.49
N THR A 72 -6.84 -8.80 4.89
CA THR A 72 -8.17 -8.26 4.59
C THR A 72 -8.07 -7.51 3.27
N TYR A 73 -8.92 -7.85 2.31
CA TYR A 73 -8.89 -7.21 1.00
C TYR A 73 -9.87 -6.04 0.94
N GLY A 74 -9.53 -5.06 0.14
CA GLY A 74 -10.35 -3.87 -0.08
C GLY A 74 -9.54 -2.59 -0.02
N LEU A 75 -10.23 -1.46 -0.18
CA LEU A 75 -9.64 -0.15 -0.04
C LEU A 75 -9.66 0.29 1.44
N THR A 76 -8.71 1.08 1.86
CA THR A 76 -8.70 1.71 3.19
C THR A 76 -9.88 2.67 3.36
N LYS A 77 -10.37 3.23 2.26
CA LYS A 77 -11.59 4.04 2.18
C LYS A 77 -12.32 3.73 0.89
N ASN A 78 -13.54 3.24 1.00
CA ASN A 78 -14.37 2.93 -0.17
C ASN A 78 -14.77 4.19 -0.93
N ILE A 79 -14.92 4.03 -2.25
CA ILE A 79 -15.47 5.06 -3.14
C ILE A 79 -16.92 4.69 -3.38
N ASP A 80 -17.87 5.52 -2.89
CA ASP A 80 -19.31 5.26 -2.97
C ASP A 80 -19.86 5.61 -4.36
N THR A 81 -19.27 5.05 -5.41
CA THR A 81 -19.71 5.25 -6.79
C THR A 81 -19.27 4.08 -7.69
N TYR A 82 -20.08 3.79 -8.70
CA TYR A 82 -19.76 2.85 -9.78
C TYR A 82 -19.39 3.54 -11.10
N ASN A 83 -19.32 4.87 -11.12
CA ASN A 83 -18.94 5.61 -12.32
C ASN A 83 -17.42 5.44 -12.57
N PRO A 84 -17.00 4.79 -13.68
CA PRO A 84 -15.59 4.49 -13.94
C PRO A 84 -14.74 5.75 -14.11
N VAL A 85 -15.30 6.83 -14.64
CA VAL A 85 -14.58 8.10 -14.80
C VAL A 85 -14.31 8.72 -13.44
N THR A 86 -15.31 8.72 -12.56
CA THR A 86 -15.15 9.21 -11.19
C THR A 86 -14.10 8.38 -10.43
N ILE A 87 -14.16 7.06 -10.54
CA ILE A 87 -13.20 6.17 -9.90
C ILE A 87 -11.77 6.46 -10.38
N ALA A 88 -11.58 6.60 -11.71
CA ALA A 88 -10.26 6.81 -12.30
C ALA A 88 -9.62 8.16 -11.93
N PHE A 89 -10.42 9.21 -11.79
CA PHE A 89 -9.92 10.59 -11.64
C PHE A 89 -10.17 11.21 -10.25
N LYS A 90 -10.85 10.50 -9.35
CA LYS A 90 -11.20 11.03 -8.02
C LYS A 90 -9.98 11.49 -7.23
N GLU A 91 -8.98 10.65 -7.08
CA GLU A 91 -7.80 10.95 -6.29
C GLU A 91 -6.99 12.11 -6.89
N TRP A 92 -6.89 12.16 -8.21
CA TRP A 92 -6.27 13.29 -8.91
C TRP A 92 -7.04 14.59 -8.66
N GLY A 93 -8.37 14.53 -8.78
CA GLY A 93 -9.24 15.67 -8.53
C GLY A 93 -9.13 16.18 -7.08
N ASP A 94 -9.11 15.28 -6.11
CA ASP A 94 -9.00 15.62 -4.70
C ASP A 94 -7.60 16.19 -4.38
N MET A 95 -6.54 15.65 -4.97
CA MET A 95 -5.18 16.17 -4.85
C MET A 95 -5.06 17.59 -5.42
N PHE A 96 -5.53 17.82 -6.65
CA PHE A 96 -5.47 19.16 -7.27
C PHE A 96 -6.33 20.18 -6.54
N ARG A 97 -7.52 19.79 -6.06
CA ARG A 97 -8.38 20.64 -5.26
C ARG A 97 -7.72 21.05 -3.95
N SER A 98 -7.07 20.11 -3.28
CA SER A 98 -6.35 20.34 -2.02
C SER A 98 -5.13 21.24 -2.23
N ALA A 99 -4.36 20.99 -3.30
CA ALA A 99 -3.25 21.84 -3.70
C ALA A 99 -3.69 23.29 -3.98
N TRP A 100 -4.80 23.47 -4.72
CA TRP A 100 -5.37 24.79 -5.00
C TRP A 100 -5.85 25.50 -3.74
N ARG A 101 -6.55 24.78 -2.84
CA ARG A 101 -7.07 25.33 -1.59
C ARG A 101 -5.97 25.75 -0.62
N SER A 102 -4.80 25.16 -0.70
CA SER A 102 -3.66 25.51 0.18
C SER A 102 -3.14 26.94 -0.06
N ARG A 103 -3.48 27.56 -1.19
CA ARG A 103 -3.04 28.91 -1.61
C ARG A 103 -1.53 29.16 -1.51
N SER A 104 -0.74 28.10 -1.56
CA SER A 104 0.72 28.12 -1.45
C SER A 104 1.35 27.25 -2.52
N LEU A 105 2.27 27.79 -3.30
CA LEU A 105 3.02 27.03 -4.31
C LEU A 105 3.85 25.91 -3.67
N SER A 106 4.42 26.15 -2.51
CA SER A 106 5.18 25.14 -1.75
C SER A 106 4.28 23.98 -1.33
N ASN A 107 3.09 24.26 -0.80
CA ASN A 107 2.14 23.21 -0.44
C ASN A 107 1.59 22.48 -1.68
N GLY A 108 1.32 23.21 -2.76
CA GLY A 108 0.94 22.60 -4.04
C GLY A 108 1.97 21.60 -4.54
N PHE A 109 3.28 21.96 -4.48
CA PHE A 109 4.36 21.04 -4.83
C PHE A 109 4.48 19.85 -3.86
N ASN A 110 4.24 20.07 -2.56
CA ASN A 110 4.24 19.00 -1.58
C ASN A 110 3.13 17.95 -1.82
N TYR A 111 1.96 18.32 -2.33
CA TYR A 111 0.93 17.35 -2.73
C TYR A 111 1.36 16.41 -3.86
N LEU A 112 2.32 16.82 -4.70
CA LEU A 112 2.90 15.97 -5.74
C LEU A 112 4.05 15.09 -5.24
N ARG A 113 4.74 15.51 -4.19
CA ARG A 113 6.00 14.87 -3.73
C ARG A 113 5.82 14.03 -2.47
N ARG A 114 4.92 14.42 -1.58
CA ARG A 114 4.69 13.74 -0.30
C ARG A 114 3.89 12.46 -0.50
N PRO A 115 4.01 11.49 0.43
CA PRO A 115 3.24 10.27 0.37
C PRO A 115 1.73 10.52 0.31
N PRO A 116 0.96 9.62 -0.31
CA PRO A 116 -0.51 9.66 -0.28
C PRO A 116 -1.04 9.79 1.14
N GLY A 117 -2.11 10.57 1.29
CA GLY A 117 -2.68 10.86 2.62
C GLY A 117 -2.03 12.05 3.33
N TRP A 118 -0.94 12.61 2.82
CA TRP A 118 -0.40 13.85 3.38
C TRP A 118 -1.31 15.04 3.10
N SER A 119 -1.46 15.94 4.08
CA SER A 119 -2.13 17.23 3.92
C SER A 119 -1.34 18.34 4.61
N HIS A 120 -1.44 19.56 4.07
CA HIS A 120 -0.72 20.73 4.59
C HIS A 120 -1.27 21.23 5.93
N ASP A 121 -2.52 20.91 6.24
CA ASP A 121 -3.26 21.31 7.44
C ASP A 121 -3.33 20.18 8.51
N GLY A 122 -2.68 19.06 8.24
CA GLY A 122 -2.67 17.91 9.15
C GLY A 122 -3.98 17.11 9.19
N SER A 123 -4.95 17.42 8.31
CA SER A 123 -6.24 16.70 8.24
C SER A 123 -6.11 15.30 7.62
N GLY A 124 -5.06 15.07 6.83
CA GLY A 124 -4.78 13.78 6.22
C GLY A 124 -3.88 12.90 7.09
N ARG A 125 -3.85 11.61 6.79
CA ARG A 125 -2.98 10.64 7.45
C ARG A 125 -2.23 9.80 6.43
N THR A 126 -0.91 9.81 6.51
CA THR A 126 -0.07 8.90 5.74
C THR A 126 -0.03 7.53 6.40
N VAL A 127 0.29 6.48 5.63
CA VAL A 127 0.47 5.12 6.17
C VAL A 127 1.51 5.09 7.30
N GLY A 128 2.59 5.87 7.17
CA GLY A 128 3.61 6.00 8.22
C GLY A 128 3.07 6.56 9.53
N GLN A 129 2.23 7.59 9.46
CA GLN A 129 1.58 8.18 10.64
C GLN A 129 0.61 7.19 11.30
N MET A 130 -0.25 6.53 10.52
CA MET A 130 -1.19 5.53 11.04
C MET A 130 -0.46 4.38 11.74
N ARG A 131 0.67 3.94 11.19
CA ARG A 131 1.49 2.87 11.77
C ARG A 131 2.15 3.28 13.08
N ASN A 132 2.64 4.51 13.18
CA ASN A 132 3.20 5.03 14.43
C ASN A 132 2.14 5.17 15.52
N GLU A 133 0.95 5.68 15.19
CA GLU A 133 -0.19 5.76 16.12
C GLU A 133 -0.59 4.38 16.65
N GLU A 134 -0.60 3.34 15.80
CA GLU A 134 -0.88 1.96 16.22
C GLU A 134 0.19 1.41 17.18
N LEU A 135 1.46 1.70 16.90
CA LEU A 135 2.57 1.29 17.78
C LEU A 135 2.50 1.97 19.15
N GLU A 136 2.20 3.27 19.18
CA GLU A 136 2.02 4.02 20.43
C GLU A 136 0.89 3.45 21.26
N MET A 137 -0.30 3.26 20.68
CA MET A 137 -1.45 2.66 21.36
C MET A 137 -1.16 1.23 21.88
N ARG A 138 -0.32 0.47 21.16
CA ARG A 138 0.07 -0.86 21.60
C ARG A 138 1.02 -0.83 22.79
N ASN A 139 1.96 0.10 22.81
CA ASN A 139 2.91 0.28 23.92
C ASN A 139 2.19 0.74 25.18
N GLU A 140 1.27 1.70 25.08
CA GLU A 140 0.44 2.15 26.20
C GLU A 140 -0.38 1.02 26.84
N LYS A 141 -0.90 0.09 26.03
CA LYS A 141 -1.65 -1.07 26.52
C LYS A 141 -0.76 -2.05 27.29
N VAL A 142 0.50 -2.17 26.90
CA VAL A 142 1.47 -3.05 27.60
C VAL A 142 1.94 -2.43 28.92
N GLU A 143 2.12 -1.11 28.97
CA GLU A 143 2.51 -0.40 30.20
C GLU A 143 1.41 -0.36 31.28
N ASN A 144 0.14 -0.48 30.86
CA ASN A 144 -1.02 -0.45 31.76
C ASN A 144 -1.47 -1.85 32.23
N GLN A 145 -0.74 -2.92 31.92
CA GLN A 145 -0.97 -4.30 32.38
C GLN A 145 0.06 -4.75 33.39
#